data_802220981663a7f08b398200616add19
#
_entry.id   802220981663a7f08b398200616add19
#
_cell.length_a   1.000
_cell.length_b   1.000
_cell.length_c   1.000
_cell.angle_alpha   90.00
_cell.angle_beta   90.00
_cell.angle_gamma   90.00
#
_symmetry.space_group_name_H-M   'P 1'
#
loop_
_entity.id
_entity.type
_entity.pdbx_description
1 polymer ?
#
loop_
_entity_poly.entity_id
_entity_poly.type
_entity_poly.pdbx_seq_one_letter_code
_entity_poly.pdbx_strand_id
1 'polypeptide(L)'
;MLLSSGIDWKGWLTVILAAPTLIWLICYILPQAYMNLLPPVNLKKKYNATWALVTGGGSGIGRSLAFAIAKQGLNVCVVSLDDDFLKTTMKDLRASFPDLEFRSVATSFNPGMSKKDDYLTKIDAATKDICVQVRE
;
A
#
# COMPACT_ATOMS: atom_id res chain seq x y z
N MET A 1 -60.79 -3.40 -6.84
CA MET A 1 -60.71 -2.59 -8.05
C MET A 1 -59.55 -1.62 -7.89
N LEU A 2 -58.38 -1.96 -8.35
CA LEU A 2 -57.19 -1.09 -8.51
C LEU A 2 -55.91 -1.98 -8.58
N LEU A 3 -55.63 -2.49 -9.78
CA LEU A 3 -54.28 -2.96 -10.17
C LEU A 3 -54.32 -3.52 -11.57
N SER A 4 -54.84 -2.70 -12.52
CA SER A 4 -54.76 -2.97 -13.94
C SER A 4 -54.29 -1.72 -14.68
N SER A 5 -53.26 -1.08 -14.14
CA SER A 5 -52.43 -0.19 -14.96
C SER A 5 -51.19 -1.00 -15.38
N GLY A 6 -51.36 -1.74 -16.47
CA GLY A 6 -50.21 -2.34 -17.13
C GLY A 6 -49.19 -1.24 -17.39
N ILE A 7 -47.96 -1.49 -16.99
CA ILE A 7 -46.85 -0.57 -17.27
C ILE A 7 -46.82 -0.36 -18.79
N ASP A 8 -47.05 0.88 -19.23
CA ASP A 8 -47.00 1.24 -20.65
C ASP A 8 -45.64 0.85 -21.23
N TRP A 9 -45.59 0.61 -22.53
CA TRP A 9 -44.32 0.25 -23.22
C TRP A 9 -43.17 1.24 -22.90
N LYS A 10 -43.49 2.53 -22.67
CA LYS A 10 -42.53 3.55 -22.20
C LYS A 10 -41.99 3.25 -20.82
N GLY A 11 -42.83 2.74 -19.90
CA GLY A 11 -42.40 2.30 -18.56
C GLY A 11 -41.47 1.10 -18.61
N TRP A 12 -41.74 0.12 -19.48
CA TRP A 12 -40.82 -1.00 -19.71
C TRP A 12 -39.47 -0.57 -20.25
N LEU A 13 -39.45 0.41 -21.18
CA LEU A 13 -38.22 1.00 -21.70
C LEU A 13 -37.39 1.67 -20.58
N THR A 14 -38.02 2.44 -19.71
CA THR A 14 -37.31 3.07 -18.57
C THR A 14 -36.73 2.03 -17.61
N VAL A 15 -37.46 0.97 -17.32
CA VAL A 15 -36.95 -0.13 -16.46
C VAL A 15 -35.78 -0.84 -17.13
N ILE A 16 -35.86 -1.17 -18.42
CA ILE A 16 -34.79 -1.85 -19.16
C ILE A 16 -33.50 -1.00 -19.19
N LEU A 17 -33.62 0.31 -19.30
CA LEU A 17 -32.47 1.23 -19.30
C LEU A 17 -31.94 1.54 -17.90
N ALA A 18 -32.83 1.68 -16.89
CA ALA A 18 -32.43 2.07 -15.54
C ALA A 18 -31.94 0.89 -14.71
N ALA A 19 -32.52 -0.31 -14.87
CA ALA A 19 -32.12 -1.46 -14.05
C ALA A 19 -30.64 -1.85 -14.20
N PRO A 20 -30.06 -1.95 -15.39
CA PRO A 20 -28.64 -2.27 -15.53
C PRO A 20 -27.73 -1.21 -14.91
N THR A 21 -28.07 0.07 -15.03
CA THR A 21 -27.28 1.17 -14.45
C THR A 21 -27.34 1.16 -12.93
N LEU A 22 -28.50 0.90 -12.35
CA LEU A 22 -28.65 0.77 -10.89
C LEU A 22 -27.92 -0.45 -10.35
N ILE A 23 -28.04 -1.59 -11.02
CA ILE A 23 -27.32 -2.81 -10.64
C ILE A 23 -25.81 -2.56 -10.71
N TRP A 24 -25.32 -1.95 -11.77
CA TRP A 24 -23.90 -1.62 -11.91
C TRP A 24 -23.44 -0.68 -10.80
N LEU A 25 -24.22 0.37 -10.50
CA LEU A 25 -23.90 1.33 -9.43
C LEU A 25 -23.84 0.65 -8.06
N ILE A 26 -24.79 -0.23 -7.75
CA ILE A 26 -24.82 -1.00 -6.51
C ILE A 26 -23.62 -1.93 -6.44
N CYS A 27 -23.32 -2.68 -7.50
CA CYS A 27 -22.17 -3.57 -7.57
C CYS A 27 -20.82 -2.83 -7.47
N TYR A 28 -20.78 -1.55 -7.81
CA TYR A 28 -19.59 -0.71 -7.66
C TYR A 28 -19.49 -0.10 -6.26
N ILE A 29 -20.58 0.49 -5.75
CA ILE A 29 -20.58 1.24 -4.47
C ILE A 29 -20.48 0.30 -3.27
N LEU A 30 -21.20 -0.82 -3.27
CA LEU A 30 -21.22 -1.72 -2.12
C LEU A 30 -19.83 -2.31 -1.79
N PRO A 31 -19.06 -2.87 -2.72
CA PRO A 31 -17.71 -3.35 -2.43
C PRO A 31 -16.78 -2.22 -1.99
N GLN A 32 -16.88 -1.04 -2.59
CA GLN A 32 -16.07 0.11 -2.22
C GLN A 32 -16.37 0.60 -0.80
N ALA A 33 -17.66 0.69 -0.44
CA ALA A 33 -18.08 1.02 0.91
C ALA A 33 -17.64 -0.04 1.93
N TYR A 34 -17.79 -1.31 1.58
CA TYR A 34 -17.35 -2.43 2.42
C TYR A 34 -15.83 -2.37 2.68
N MET A 35 -15.02 -2.17 1.64
CA MET A 35 -13.56 -2.04 1.78
C MET A 35 -13.15 -0.84 2.65
N ASN A 36 -13.88 0.28 2.56
CA ASN A 36 -13.60 1.46 3.37
C ASN A 36 -14.03 1.30 4.85
N LEU A 37 -15.01 0.44 5.12
CA LEU A 37 -15.48 0.15 6.49
C LEU A 37 -14.61 -0.90 7.20
N LEU A 38 -13.83 -1.69 6.44
CA LEU A 38 -12.93 -2.66 7.04
C LEU A 38 -11.77 -1.93 7.74
N PRO A 39 -11.43 -2.34 8.96
CA PRO A 39 -10.27 -1.79 9.64
C PRO A 39 -8.99 -2.15 8.86
N PRO A 40 -8.00 -1.26 8.80
CA PRO A 40 -6.74 -1.53 8.13
C PRO A 40 -6.06 -2.77 8.76
N VAL A 41 -5.53 -3.62 7.91
CA VAL A 41 -4.85 -4.83 8.37
C VAL A 41 -3.63 -4.45 9.20
N ASN A 42 -3.57 -4.94 10.43
CA ASN A 42 -2.40 -4.76 11.27
C ASN A 42 -1.34 -5.80 10.90
N LEU A 43 -0.32 -5.36 10.17
CA LEU A 43 0.76 -6.21 9.66
C LEU A 43 1.57 -6.84 10.81
N LYS A 44 1.81 -6.09 11.88
CA LYS A 44 2.54 -6.57 13.06
C LYS A 44 1.86 -7.80 13.68
N LYS A 45 0.52 -7.73 13.85
CA LYS A 45 -0.24 -8.85 14.42
C LYS A 45 -0.41 -10.01 13.43
N LYS A 46 -0.68 -9.70 12.16
CA LYS A 46 -0.96 -10.71 11.13
C LYS A 46 0.26 -11.59 10.82
N TYR A 47 1.44 -11.00 10.76
CA TYR A 47 2.68 -11.70 10.38
C TYR A 47 3.64 -11.90 11.56
N ASN A 48 3.26 -11.49 12.78
CA ASN A 48 4.16 -11.43 13.94
C ASN A 48 5.49 -10.72 13.58
N ALA A 49 5.35 -9.64 12.80
CA ALA A 49 6.47 -8.97 12.17
C ALA A 49 7.11 -7.95 13.12
N THR A 50 8.42 -7.85 13.05
CA THR A 50 9.23 -6.81 13.72
C THR A 50 9.82 -5.84 12.72
N TRP A 51 10.18 -6.32 11.54
CA TRP A 51 10.78 -5.53 10.48
C TRP A 51 10.00 -5.63 9.17
N ALA A 52 9.95 -4.53 8.47
CA ALA A 52 9.45 -4.45 7.10
C ALA A 52 10.49 -3.83 6.19
N LEU A 53 10.59 -4.33 4.96
CA LEU A 53 11.47 -3.80 3.92
C LEU A 53 10.62 -3.10 2.86
N VAL A 54 10.93 -1.84 2.58
CA VAL A 54 10.22 -1.00 1.61
C VAL A 54 11.19 -0.55 0.53
N THR A 55 10.93 -0.96 -0.72
CA THR A 55 11.69 -0.51 -1.89
C THR A 55 11.10 0.78 -2.46
N GLY A 56 11.97 1.65 -2.99
CA GLY A 56 11.54 2.96 -3.49
C GLY A 56 11.01 3.90 -2.40
N GLY A 57 11.40 3.68 -1.13
CA GLY A 57 10.87 4.42 0.01
C GLY A 57 11.42 5.83 0.20
N GLY A 58 12.29 6.32 -0.71
CA GLY A 58 12.82 7.68 -0.64
C GLY A 58 11.80 8.76 -0.94
N SER A 59 10.79 8.49 -1.79
CA SER A 59 9.81 9.49 -2.20
C SER A 59 8.45 8.87 -2.55
N GLY A 60 7.44 9.71 -2.81
CA GLY A 60 6.15 9.32 -3.35
C GLY A 60 5.42 8.25 -2.54
N ILE A 61 4.96 7.22 -3.23
CA ILE A 61 4.13 6.14 -2.64
C ILE A 61 4.94 5.32 -1.62
N GLY A 62 6.20 4.98 -1.94
CA GLY A 62 7.05 4.20 -1.05
C GLY A 62 7.34 4.91 0.27
N ARG A 63 7.54 6.24 0.23
CA ARG A 63 7.66 7.06 1.45
C ARG A 63 6.39 6.98 2.30
N SER A 64 5.23 7.19 1.69
CA SER A 64 3.94 7.11 2.40
C SER A 64 3.70 5.74 3.02
N LEU A 65 4.09 4.68 2.31
CA LEU A 65 4.01 3.30 2.80
C LEU A 65 4.95 3.07 4.00
N ALA A 66 6.19 3.57 3.94
CA ALA A 66 7.14 3.48 5.06
C ALA A 66 6.58 4.14 6.34
N PHE A 67 5.96 5.32 6.21
CA PHE A 67 5.27 5.98 7.34
C PHE A 67 4.06 5.19 7.84
N ALA A 68 3.24 4.61 6.94
CA ALA A 68 2.09 3.81 7.31
C ALA A 68 2.48 2.52 8.07
N ILE A 69 3.58 1.90 7.68
CA ILE A 69 4.14 0.72 8.34
C ILE A 69 4.73 1.10 9.72
N ALA A 70 5.51 2.18 9.80
CA ALA A 70 6.05 2.70 11.04
C ALA A 70 4.94 3.04 12.05
N LYS A 71 3.83 3.62 11.58
CA LYS A 71 2.63 3.89 12.40
C LYS A 71 2.02 2.64 13.02
N GLN A 72 2.22 1.46 12.41
CA GLN A 72 1.79 0.17 12.97
C GLN A 72 2.79 -0.40 13.99
N GLY A 73 3.89 0.32 14.27
CA GLY A 73 4.90 -0.09 15.25
C GLY A 73 5.88 -1.14 14.72
N LEU A 74 6.18 -1.14 13.41
CA LEU A 74 7.23 -1.96 12.82
C LEU A 74 8.47 -1.10 12.53
N ASN A 75 9.64 -1.71 12.71
CA ASN A 75 10.88 -1.16 12.22
C ASN A 75 10.93 -1.22 10.69
N VAL A 76 11.53 -0.24 10.05
CA VAL A 76 11.50 -0.16 8.59
C VAL A 76 12.92 -0.09 8.01
N CYS A 77 13.19 -0.97 7.04
CA CYS A 77 14.36 -0.90 6.19
C CYS A 77 13.96 -0.30 4.83
N VAL A 78 14.43 0.90 4.54
CA VAL A 78 14.12 1.62 3.31
C VAL A 78 15.23 1.38 2.29
N VAL A 79 14.86 0.86 1.12
CA VAL A 79 15.76 0.68 -0.02
C VAL A 79 15.40 1.70 -1.10
N SER A 80 16.32 2.58 -1.45
CA SER A 80 16.10 3.61 -2.47
C SER A 80 17.40 4.05 -3.12
N LEU A 81 17.33 4.96 -4.07
CA LEU A 81 18.51 5.63 -4.62
C LEU A 81 19.20 6.45 -3.53
N ASP A 82 20.51 6.62 -3.65
CA ASP A 82 21.28 7.52 -2.79
C ASP A 82 21.03 8.97 -3.22
N ASP A 83 19.96 9.52 -2.75
CA ASP A 83 19.51 10.88 -3.04
C ASP A 83 19.09 11.64 -1.77
N ASP A 84 18.88 12.94 -1.91
CA ASP A 84 18.46 13.78 -0.79
C ASP A 84 17.03 13.46 -0.31
N PHE A 85 16.20 12.82 -1.16
CA PHE A 85 14.88 12.34 -0.78
C PHE A 85 14.97 11.21 0.24
N LEU A 86 15.88 10.25 0.04
CA LEU A 86 16.12 9.18 1.01
C LEU A 86 16.59 9.75 2.34
N LYS A 87 17.55 10.67 2.34
CA LYS A 87 18.08 11.30 3.56
C LYS A 87 16.99 12.05 4.33
N THR A 88 16.16 12.82 3.62
CA THR A 88 15.04 13.56 4.19
C THR A 88 13.99 12.58 4.77
N THR A 89 13.62 11.55 4.04
CA THR A 89 12.66 10.55 4.52
C THR A 89 13.15 9.84 5.77
N MET A 90 14.42 9.47 5.83
CA MET A 90 15.02 8.83 7.01
C MET A 90 15.04 9.76 8.22
N LYS A 91 15.33 11.06 8.01
CA LYS A 91 15.28 12.07 9.07
C LYS A 91 13.86 12.22 9.62
N ASP A 92 12.88 12.33 8.73
CA ASP A 92 11.47 12.52 9.09
C ASP A 92 10.90 11.28 9.82
N LEU A 93 11.25 10.07 9.37
CA LEU A 93 10.85 8.83 10.03
C LEU A 93 11.40 8.74 11.46
N ARG A 94 12.69 9.03 11.65
CA ARG A 94 13.31 9.02 12.99
C ARG A 94 12.73 10.09 13.90
N ALA A 95 12.42 11.27 13.36
CA ALA A 95 11.79 12.35 14.11
C ALA A 95 10.35 12.02 14.53
N SER A 96 9.59 11.32 13.64
CA SER A 96 8.19 10.99 13.89
C SER A 96 7.99 9.75 14.78
N PHE A 97 8.95 8.83 14.79
CA PHE A 97 8.86 7.55 15.51
C PHE A 97 10.18 7.24 16.24
N PRO A 98 10.49 7.93 17.33
CA PRO A 98 11.78 7.78 18.04
C PRO A 98 11.98 6.40 18.66
N ASP A 99 10.91 5.66 18.95
CA ASP A 99 10.94 4.33 19.55
C ASP A 99 11.19 3.19 18.55
N LEU A 100 11.28 3.50 17.24
CA LEU A 100 11.46 2.51 16.19
C LEU A 100 12.85 2.61 15.56
N GLU A 101 13.34 1.48 15.08
CA GLU A 101 14.61 1.42 14.35
C GLU A 101 14.37 1.58 12.84
N PHE A 102 15.22 2.39 12.20
CA PHE A 102 15.17 2.64 10.77
C PHE A 102 16.53 2.40 10.15
N ARG A 103 16.56 1.58 9.09
CA ARG A 103 17.73 1.34 8.25
C ARG A 103 17.49 1.86 6.84
N SER A 104 18.55 2.26 6.18
CA SER A 104 18.51 2.66 4.77
C SER A 104 19.56 1.91 3.98
N VAL A 105 19.18 1.46 2.79
CA VAL A 105 20.07 0.85 1.80
C VAL A 105 20.02 1.70 0.55
N ALA A 106 21.11 2.40 0.28
CA ALA A 106 21.28 3.21 -0.90
C ALA A 106 21.72 2.33 -2.08
N THR A 107 20.80 2.07 -3.01
CA THR A 107 21.10 1.25 -4.20
C THR A 107 20.18 1.57 -5.36
N SER A 108 20.62 1.25 -6.57
CA SER A 108 19.85 1.38 -7.80
C SER A 108 19.51 0.00 -8.37
N PHE A 109 18.25 -0.19 -8.75
CA PHE A 109 17.82 -1.39 -9.49
C PHE A 109 17.96 -1.25 -11.00
N ASN A 110 18.50 -0.11 -11.50
CA ASN A 110 18.73 0.09 -12.93
C ASN A 110 19.90 -0.78 -13.39
N PRO A 111 19.72 -1.69 -14.36
CA PRO A 111 20.77 -2.58 -14.87
C PRO A 111 22.00 -1.84 -15.44
N GLY A 112 21.82 -0.58 -15.86
CA GLY A 112 22.90 0.27 -16.36
C GLY A 112 23.74 0.94 -15.27
N MET A 113 23.24 1.01 -14.02
CA MET A 113 23.89 1.70 -12.90
C MET A 113 24.43 0.75 -11.83
N SER A 114 23.90 -0.48 -11.76
CA SER A 114 24.34 -1.47 -10.79
C SER A 114 24.21 -2.88 -11.36
N LYS A 115 25.18 -3.75 -11.11
CA LYS A 115 25.06 -5.17 -11.44
C LYS A 115 24.05 -5.81 -10.46
N LYS A 116 23.32 -6.83 -10.96
CA LYS A 116 22.31 -7.54 -10.16
C LYS A 116 22.84 -8.02 -8.81
N ASP A 117 24.06 -8.51 -8.78
CA ASP A 117 24.67 -9.05 -7.57
C ASP A 117 25.05 -7.97 -6.55
N ASP A 118 25.29 -6.73 -6.98
CA ASP A 118 25.69 -5.63 -6.10
C ASP A 118 24.54 -5.15 -5.21
N TYR A 119 23.33 -4.97 -5.75
CA TYR A 119 22.19 -4.53 -4.91
C TYR A 119 21.67 -5.65 -4.01
N LEU A 120 21.69 -6.91 -4.48
CA LEU A 120 21.32 -8.05 -3.65
C LEU A 120 22.25 -8.20 -2.46
N THR A 121 23.56 -8.10 -2.70
CA THR A 121 24.58 -8.18 -1.64
C THR A 121 24.43 -7.05 -0.61
N LYS A 122 24.13 -5.83 -1.07
CA LYS A 122 23.90 -4.69 -0.16
C LYS A 122 22.66 -4.86 0.70
N ILE A 123 21.56 -5.35 0.10
CA ILE A 123 20.32 -5.61 0.84
C ILE A 123 20.53 -6.76 1.83
N ASP A 124 21.16 -7.85 1.38
CA ASP A 124 21.44 -9.00 2.23
C ASP A 124 22.34 -8.62 3.43
N ALA A 125 23.39 -7.86 3.18
CA ALA A 125 24.27 -7.36 4.24
C ALA A 125 23.53 -6.47 5.25
N ALA A 126 22.58 -5.64 4.79
CA ALA A 126 21.80 -4.75 5.66
C ALA A 126 20.67 -5.46 6.43
N THR A 127 20.26 -6.66 5.97
CA THR A 127 19.14 -7.42 6.55
C THR A 127 19.56 -8.73 7.20
N LYS A 128 20.84 -9.09 7.14
CA LYS A 128 21.37 -10.38 7.62
C LYS A 128 21.12 -10.65 9.10
N ASP A 129 21.16 -9.60 9.91
CA ASP A 129 20.95 -9.64 11.36
C ASP A 129 19.51 -9.43 11.81
N ILE A 130 18.61 -9.18 10.87
CA ILE A 130 17.19 -8.93 11.12
C ILE A 130 16.30 -9.90 10.35
N CYS A 131 15.24 -10.36 11.01
CA CYS A 131 14.23 -11.16 10.33
C CYS A 131 13.19 -10.24 9.69
N VAL A 132 13.25 -10.10 8.36
CA VAL A 132 12.27 -9.32 7.58
C VAL A 132 11.10 -10.22 7.21
N GLN A 133 9.96 -10.03 7.86
CA GLN A 133 8.74 -10.82 7.61
C GLN A 133 7.84 -10.20 6.55
N VAL A 134 7.92 -8.89 6.32
CA VAL A 134 7.14 -8.17 5.32
C VAL A 134 8.07 -7.58 4.27
N ARG A 135 7.89 -8.00 3.01
CA ARG A 135 8.64 -7.50 1.83
C ARG A 135 7.66 -6.99 0.78
N GLU A 136 7.91 -5.82 0.24
CA GLU A 136 7.26 -5.24 -0.94
C GLU A 136 8.27 -4.63 -1.90
#